data_9e79e69368c391778b72381ddf027f18
#
_entry.id   9e79e69368c391778b72381ddf027f18
#
_cell.length_a   1.000
_cell.length_b   1.000
_cell.length_c   1.000
_cell.angle_alpha   90.00
_cell.angle_beta   90.00
_cell.angle_gamma   90.00
#
_symmetry.space_group_name_H-M   'P 1'
#
loop_
_entity.id
_entity.type
_entity.pdbx_description
1 polymer ?
#
loop_
_entity_poly.entity_id
_entity_poly.type
_entity_poly.pdbx_seq_one_letter_code
_entity_poly.pdbx_strand_id
1 'polypeptide(L)'
;MKRLLKSFKTEINPTEEQKARIRRTIGICRYVYNFYLGHNKALHDNGEKFMTGKSFSLWLNNEYIPNNPDKTWIREVYSKAVKKSIEDGCTAFTRFFKHQSDFPKFKKKGKSDVKMYFVRNNPKDCQCERHRLKIPTLGWVRIKEKGYIPTTKDGYMIRSGTVSVKAGRFYVSVLVEIPDVNIGNNSNEGIGIDLGLKDLAIVSNGKTYRNINKSAGLKKLEKQLIREQRSLSRKYENLKKGESTQRANIRKQKLKVQKLHHKMDNIRTDHINKTIAEIVKTKPS
;
A
#
# COMPACT_ATOMS: atom_id res chain seq x y z
N MET A 1 -21.64 15.25 16.33
CA MET A 1 -20.46 15.75 15.61
C MET A 1 -19.94 14.70 14.64
N LYS A 2 -19.89 14.97 13.33
CA LYS A 2 -19.33 14.07 12.34
C LYS A 2 -17.79 14.16 12.43
N ARG A 3 -17.14 13.08 12.83
CA ARG A 3 -15.68 12.99 12.86
C ARG A 3 -15.16 12.82 11.43
N LEU A 4 -14.29 13.71 10.99
CA LEU A 4 -13.67 13.62 9.68
C LEU A 4 -12.43 12.72 9.73
N LEU A 5 -12.37 11.73 8.84
CA LEU A 5 -11.21 10.84 8.69
C LEU A 5 -10.44 11.19 7.42
N LYS A 6 -9.14 11.44 7.55
CA LYS A 6 -8.26 11.74 6.41
C LYS A 6 -7.06 10.80 6.38
N SER A 7 -6.71 10.34 5.20
CA SER A 7 -5.54 9.47 4.99
C SER A 7 -4.33 10.28 4.58
N PHE A 8 -3.19 10.02 5.24
CA PHE A 8 -1.89 10.63 4.92
C PHE A 8 -0.90 9.52 4.56
N LYS A 9 -0.20 9.68 3.45
CA LYS A 9 0.79 8.70 3.00
C LYS A 9 2.12 9.38 2.73
N THR A 10 3.19 8.91 3.40
CA THR A 10 4.54 9.45 3.25
C THR A 10 5.61 8.36 3.26
N GLU A 11 6.80 8.68 2.76
CA GLU A 11 7.98 7.80 2.85
C GLU A 11 8.56 7.84 4.26
N ILE A 12 8.93 6.69 4.79
CA ILE A 12 9.61 6.53 6.07
C ILE A 12 11.03 6.02 5.89
N ASN A 13 11.90 6.34 6.85
CA ASN A 13 13.28 5.86 6.88
C ASN A 13 13.52 4.97 8.12
N PRO A 14 13.11 3.69 8.07
CA PRO A 14 13.30 2.75 9.16
C PRO A 14 14.77 2.32 9.27
N THR A 15 15.21 1.95 10.48
CA THR A 15 16.50 1.30 10.73
C THR A 15 16.56 -0.08 10.08
N GLU A 16 17.74 -0.70 9.99
CA GLU A 16 17.87 -2.04 9.39
C GLU A 16 17.05 -3.09 10.16
N GLU A 17 17.04 -3.02 11.48
CA GLU A 17 16.21 -3.87 12.33
C GLU A 17 14.70 -3.69 12.03
N GLN A 18 14.25 -2.44 11.98
CA GLN A 18 12.86 -2.12 11.63
C GLN A 18 12.52 -2.61 10.20
N LYS A 19 13.42 -2.45 9.23
CA LYS A 19 13.25 -2.98 7.86
C LYS A 19 13.10 -4.50 7.85
N ALA A 20 13.91 -5.20 8.67
CA ALA A 20 13.81 -6.66 8.80
C ALA A 20 12.46 -7.08 9.39
N ARG A 21 12.01 -6.43 10.48
CA ARG A 21 10.70 -6.66 11.11
C ARG A 21 9.53 -6.39 10.14
N ILE A 22 9.57 -5.28 9.39
CA ILE A 22 8.55 -4.96 8.37
C ILE A 22 8.49 -6.05 7.30
N ARG A 23 9.65 -6.45 6.74
CA ARG A 23 9.70 -7.48 5.70
C ARG A 23 9.22 -8.84 6.20
N ARG A 24 9.56 -9.20 7.45
CA ARG A 24 9.10 -10.42 8.11
C ARG A 24 7.59 -10.40 8.27
N THR A 25 7.02 -9.33 8.83
CA THR A 25 5.57 -9.17 9.00
C THR A 25 4.83 -9.27 7.65
N ILE A 26 5.28 -8.56 6.61
CA ILE A 26 4.70 -8.64 5.27
C ILE A 26 4.80 -10.07 4.70
N GLY A 27 5.90 -10.78 4.99
CA GLY A 27 6.08 -12.18 4.60
C GLY A 27 5.05 -13.10 5.22
N ILE A 28 4.84 -12.98 6.53
CA ILE A 28 3.87 -13.75 7.31
C ILE A 28 2.44 -13.39 6.88
N CYS A 29 2.12 -12.12 6.73
CA CYS A 29 0.81 -11.67 6.23
C CYS A 29 0.48 -12.29 4.86
N ARG A 30 1.46 -12.36 3.95
CA ARG A 30 1.28 -13.03 2.65
C ARG A 30 1.05 -14.52 2.80
N TYR A 31 1.82 -15.19 3.66
CA TYR A 31 1.66 -16.62 3.93
C TYR A 31 0.26 -16.91 4.47
N VAL A 32 -0.17 -16.21 5.52
CA VAL A 32 -1.46 -16.44 6.17
C VAL A 32 -2.63 -16.12 5.23
N TYR A 33 -2.54 -15.06 4.42
CA TYR A 33 -3.53 -14.81 3.37
C TYR A 33 -3.65 -15.99 2.41
N ASN A 34 -2.51 -16.49 1.90
CA ASN A 34 -2.50 -17.62 0.98
C ASN A 34 -2.98 -18.90 1.65
N PHE A 35 -2.62 -19.12 2.90
CA PHE A 35 -3.06 -20.27 3.67
C PHE A 35 -4.58 -20.27 3.86
N TYR A 36 -5.16 -19.11 4.21
CA TYR A 36 -6.60 -18.95 4.27
C TYR A 36 -7.31 -19.28 2.94
N LEU A 37 -6.76 -18.81 1.82
CA LEU A 37 -7.31 -19.10 0.50
C LEU A 37 -7.21 -20.60 0.17
N GLY A 38 -6.05 -21.20 0.40
CA GLY A 38 -5.81 -22.62 0.10
C GLY A 38 -6.68 -23.54 0.96
N HIS A 39 -6.83 -23.21 2.25
CA HIS A 39 -7.68 -23.97 3.17
C HIS A 39 -9.15 -23.96 2.74
N ASN A 40 -9.70 -22.77 2.46
CA ASN A 40 -11.08 -22.67 2.00
C ASN A 40 -11.30 -23.30 0.61
N LYS A 41 -10.30 -23.27 -0.25
CA LYS A 41 -10.37 -23.99 -1.51
C LYS A 41 -10.46 -25.51 -1.29
N ALA A 42 -9.63 -26.06 -0.40
CA ALA A 42 -9.66 -27.48 -0.04
C ALA A 42 -11.01 -27.89 0.57
N LEU A 43 -11.56 -27.10 1.50
CA LEU A 43 -12.91 -27.33 2.06
C LEU A 43 -13.98 -27.37 0.95
N HIS A 44 -13.95 -26.42 0.03
CA HIS A 44 -14.88 -26.37 -1.09
C HIS A 44 -14.75 -27.60 -1.99
N ASP A 45 -13.51 -27.99 -2.34
CA ASP A 45 -13.25 -29.14 -3.22
C ASP A 45 -13.71 -30.47 -2.55
N ASN A 46 -13.74 -30.52 -1.21
CA ASN A 46 -14.26 -31.65 -0.41
C ASN A 46 -15.77 -31.57 -0.12
N GLY A 47 -16.48 -30.54 -0.61
CA GLY A 47 -17.90 -30.34 -0.30
C GLY A 47 -18.18 -29.87 1.14
N GLU A 48 -17.14 -29.40 1.83
CA GLU A 48 -17.23 -28.92 3.21
C GLU A 48 -17.62 -27.44 3.28
N LYS A 49 -18.10 -27.02 4.48
CA LYS A 49 -18.56 -25.66 4.72
C LYS A 49 -17.39 -24.65 4.71
N PHE A 50 -17.57 -23.55 3.99
CA PHE A 50 -16.65 -22.42 3.96
C PHE A 50 -16.34 -21.86 5.35
N MET A 51 -15.06 -21.71 5.69
CA MET A 51 -14.60 -21.17 6.97
C MET A 51 -14.48 -19.65 6.90
N THR A 52 -15.23 -18.94 7.76
CA THR A 52 -15.16 -17.48 7.85
C THR A 52 -13.80 -17.01 8.36
N GLY A 53 -13.45 -15.74 8.13
CA GLY A 53 -12.18 -15.17 8.64
C GLY A 53 -12.06 -15.26 10.17
N LYS A 54 -13.18 -15.11 10.91
CA LYS A 54 -13.22 -15.25 12.37
C LYS A 54 -12.94 -16.69 12.80
N SER A 55 -13.68 -17.65 12.23
CA SER A 55 -13.52 -19.08 12.53
C SER A 55 -12.12 -19.56 12.19
N PHE A 56 -11.60 -19.20 11.03
CA PHE A 56 -10.22 -19.53 10.63
C PHE A 56 -9.18 -18.93 11.60
N SER A 57 -9.36 -17.68 12.05
CA SER A 57 -8.44 -17.05 13.00
C SER A 57 -8.44 -17.78 14.35
N LEU A 58 -9.58 -18.26 14.82
CA LEU A 58 -9.71 -19.07 16.05
C LEU A 58 -9.02 -20.42 15.86
N TRP A 59 -9.39 -21.15 14.82
CA TRP A 59 -8.77 -22.45 14.48
C TRP A 59 -7.25 -22.35 14.32
N LEU A 60 -6.75 -21.33 13.58
CA LEU A 60 -5.34 -21.12 13.38
C LEU A 60 -4.56 -20.98 14.71
N ASN A 61 -5.12 -20.22 15.66
CA ASN A 61 -4.42 -19.93 16.92
C ASN A 61 -4.62 -21.02 17.99
N ASN A 62 -5.79 -21.64 18.06
CA ASN A 62 -6.13 -22.56 19.16
C ASN A 62 -5.87 -24.03 18.82
N GLU A 63 -5.86 -24.38 17.53
CA GLU A 63 -5.71 -25.75 17.07
C GLU A 63 -4.50 -25.94 16.15
N TYR A 64 -4.46 -25.20 15.03
CA TYR A 64 -3.43 -25.44 14.00
C TYR A 64 -2.01 -25.14 14.50
N ILE A 65 -1.73 -23.96 15.04
CA ILE A 65 -0.37 -23.62 15.52
C ILE A 65 0.07 -24.49 16.70
N PRO A 66 -0.75 -24.77 17.74
CA PRO A 66 -0.38 -25.68 18.80
C PRO A 66 -0.01 -27.09 18.33
N ASN A 67 -0.74 -27.62 17.35
CA ASN A 67 -0.50 -28.94 16.78
C ASN A 67 0.63 -28.97 15.72
N ASN A 68 1.16 -27.81 15.33
CA ASN A 68 2.24 -27.67 14.34
C ASN A 68 3.35 -26.75 14.89
N PRO A 69 4.24 -27.23 15.74
CA PRO A 69 5.28 -26.41 16.39
C PRO A 69 6.21 -25.69 15.40
N ASP A 70 6.39 -26.24 14.20
CA ASP A 70 7.13 -25.62 13.09
C ASP A 70 6.46 -24.36 12.52
N LYS A 71 5.22 -24.04 12.91
CA LYS A 71 4.46 -22.86 12.49
C LYS A 71 4.37 -21.76 13.56
N THR A 72 4.99 -21.91 14.69
CA THR A 72 4.98 -20.91 15.79
C THR A 72 5.49 -19.54 15.37
N TRP A 73 6.34 -19.47 14.34
CA TRP A 73 6.83 -18.22 13.75
C TRP A 73 5.73 -17.28 13.23
N ILE A 74 4.49 -17.77 13.00
CA ILE A 74 3.34 -16.93 12.65
C ILE A 74 3.02 -15.95 13.79
N ARG A 75 3.26 -16.34 15.05
CA ARG A 75 3.00 -15.53 16.25
C ARG A 75 4.09 -14.49 16.54
N GLU A 76 5.23 -14.54 15.86
CA GLU A 76 6.37 -13.64 16.11
C GLU A 76 6.16 -12.21 15.58
N VAL A 77 5.03 -11.93 14.95
CA VAL A 77 4.70 -10.63 14.41
C VAL A 77 3.41 -10.08 15.00
N TYR A 78 3.12 -8.83 14.71
CA TYR A 78 1.94 -8.15 15.23
C TYR A 78 0.64 -8.88 14.85
N SER A 79 -0.06 -9.40 15.84
CA SER A 79 -1.25 -10.25 15.67
C SER A 79 -2.38 -9.59 14.87
N LYS A 80 -2.55 -8.26 15.00
CA LYS A 80 -3.56 -7.51 14.24
C LYS A 80 -3.24 -7.45 12.74
N ALA A 81 -1.94 -7.46 12.36
CA ALA A 81 -1.55 -7.56 10.95
C ALA A 81 -1.91 -8.94 10.37
N VAL A 82 -1.70 -10.00 11.15
CA VAL A 82 -2.08 -11.37 10.77
C VAL A 82 -3.59 -11.49 10.62
N LYS A 83 -4.36 -11.04 11.60
CA LYS A 83 -5.84 -11.03 11.55
C LYS A 83 -6.35 -10.25 10.33
N LYS A 84 -5.77 -9.09 10.05
CA LYS A 84 -6.13 -8.28 8.88
C LYS A 84 -5.89 -9.01 7.56
N SER A 85 -4.84 -9.82 7.48
CA SER A 85 -4.55 -10.62 6.27
C SER A 85 -5.59 -11.72 6.05
N ILE A 86 -6.12 -12.32 7.12
CA ILE A 86 -7.23 -13.28 7.06
C ILE A 86 -8.51 -12.57 6.61
N GLU A 87 -8.83 -11.42 7.19
CA GLU A 87 -9.98 -10.58 6.80
C GLU A 87 -9.91 -10.16 5.33
N ASP A 88 -8.72 -9.79 4.83
CA ASP A 88 -8.52 -9.44 3.42
C ASP A 88 -8.79 -10.64 2.51
N GLY A 89 -8.43 -11.86 2.91
CA GLY A 89 -8.77 -13.09 2.21
C GLY A 89 -10.28 -13.38 2.23
N CYS A 90 -10.92 -13.23 3.39
CA CYS A 90 -12.36 -13.36 3.54
C CYS A 90 -13.12 -12.35 2.67
N THR A 91 -12.67 -11.10 2.66
CA THR A 91 -13.24 -10.04 1.82
C THR A 91 -13.09 -10.35 0.33
N ALA A 92 -11.97 -10.95 -0.08
CA ALA A 92 -11.74 -11.35 -1.46
C ALA A 92 -12.74 -12.44 -1.90
N PHE A 93 -12.99 -13.44 -1.07
CA PHE A 93 -14.05 -14.43 -1.34
C PHE A 93 -15.46 -13.83 -1.32
N THR A 94 -15.74 -12.93 -0.36
CA THR A 94 -17.05 -12.25 -0.31
C THR A 94 -17.34 -11.49 -1.61
N ARG A 95 -16.33 -10.81 -2.18
CA ARG A 95 -16.47 -10.12 -3.47
C ARG A 95 -16.66 -11.10 -4.63
N PHE A 96 -15.97 -12.22 -4.60
CA PHE A 96 -16.15 -13.29 -5.60
C PHE A 96 -17.58 -13.84 -5.57
N PHE A 97 -18.10 -14.22 -4.40
CA PHE A 97 -19.47 -14.73 -4.27
C PHE A 97 -20.54 -13.70 -4.61
N LYS A 98 -20.23 -12.39 -4.48
CA LYS A 98 -21.11 -11.30 -4.93
C LYS A 98 -20.91 -10.94 -6.42
N HIS A 99 -20.16 -11.72 -7.19
CA HIS A 99 -19.83 -11.44 -8.60
C HIS A 99 -19.18 -10.08 -8.86
N GLN A 100 -18.48 -9.52 -7.86
CA GLN A 100 -17.78 -8.24 -7.95
C GLN A 100 -16.30 -8.38 -8.35
N SER A 101 -15.76 -9.57 -8.36
CA SER A 101 -14.38 -9.88 -8.75
C SER A 101 -14.21 -11.33 -9.15
N ASP A 102 -13.13 -11.62 -9.88
CA ASP A 102 -12.68 -13.01 -10.16
C ASP A 102 -12.34 -13.77 -8.87
N PHE A 103 -12.16 -15.08 -9.02
CA PHE A 103 -11.69 -15.96 -7.93
C PHE A 103 -10.38 -15.44 -7.32
N PRO A 104 -10.28 -15.41 -5.96
CA PRO A 104 -9.12 -14.87 -5.28
C PRO A 104 -7.80 -15.54 -5.66
N LYS A 105 -6.80 -14.72 -6.04
CA LYS A 105 -5.49 -15.23 -6.49
C LYS A 105 -4.48 -15.21 -5.35
N PHE A 106 -3.62 -16.25 -5.28
CA PHE A 106 -2.51 -16.30 -4.34
C PHE A 106 -1.55 -15.13 -4.52
N LYS A 107 -1.16 -14.51 -3.40
CA LYS A 107 -0.19 -13.41 -3.39
C LYS A 107 1.24 -13.92 -3.53
N LYS A 108 1.99 -13.37 -4.49
CA LYS A 108 3.37 -13.76 -4.81
C LYS A 108 4.36 -12.70 -4.33
N LYS A 109 5.51 -13.14 -3.75
CA LYS A 109 6.59 -12.23 -3.32
C LYS A 109 7.11 -11.39 -4.47
N GLY A 110 7.15 -10.07 -4.29
CA GLY A 110 7.64 -9.12 -5.29
C GLY A 110 6.73 -8.88 -6.49
N LYS A 111 5.50 -9.44 -6.49
CA LYS A 111 4.45 -9.17 -7.48
C LYS A 111 3.20 -8.58 -6.83
N SER A 112 2.81 -9.10 -5.65
CA SER A 112 1.60 -8.66 -4.95
C SER A 112 1.93 -7.59 -3.91
N ASP A 113 1.06 -6.57 -3.77
CA ASP A 113 1.17 -5.52 -2.76
C ASP A 113 0.57 -6.03 -1.44
N VAL A 114 1.43 -6.57 -0.58
CA VAL A 114 1.06 -6.97 0.78
C VAL A 114 1.62 -5.95 1.76
N LYS A 115 0.79 -5.48 2.68
CA LYS A 115 1.12 -4.43 3.63
C LYS A 115 1.10 -4.96 5.06
N MET A 116 1.90 -4.36 5.93
CA MET A 116 1.81 -4.55 7.37
C MET A 116 0.75 -3.58 7.90
N TYR A 117 -0.39 -4.10 8.35
CA TYR A 117 -1.43 -3.31 9.01
C TYR A 117 -1.10 -3.08 10.46
N PHE A 118 -1.49 -1.93 10.99
CA PHE A 118 -1.49 -1.61 12.41
C PHE A 118 -2.70 -0.78 12.80
N VAL A 119 -3.12 -0.91 14.06
CA VAL A 119 -4.27 -0.19 14.62
C VAL A 119 -3.90 0.36 15.99
N ARG A 120 -4.50 1.46 16.35
CA ARG A 120 -4.43 2.02 17.70
C ARG A 120 -5.37 1.26 18.62
N ASN A 121 -4.82 0.50 19.57
CA ASN A 121 -5.58 -0.07 20.67
C ASN A 121 -5.62 0.90 21.87
N ASN A 122 -4.45 1.48 22.20
CA ASN A 122 -4.27 2.42 23.29
C ASN A 122 -3.77 3.79 22.78
N PRO A 123 -3.99 4.88 23.49
CA PRO A 123 -3.51 6.22 23.11
C PRO A 123 -2.02 6.30 22.83
N LYS A 124 -1.21 5.48 23.53
CA LYS A 124 0.25 5.46 23.43
C LYS A 124 0.78 4.59 22.27
N ASP A 125 -0.06 3.80 21.59
CA ASP A 125 0.37 2.87 20.55
C ASP A 125 0.76 3.56 19.25
N CYS A 126 -0.01 4.56 18.83
CA CYS A 126 0.21 5.30 17.60
C CYS A 126 0.27 6.78 17.91
N GLN A 127 1.44 7.37 17.79
CA GLN A 127 1.70 8.78 18.05
C GLN A 127 2.47 9.36 16.87
N CYS A 128 2.21 10.60 16.51
CA CYS A 128 2.94 11.33 15.49
C CYS A 128 3.56 12.59 16.08
N GLU A 129 4.85 12.77 15.83
CA GLU A 129 5.58 14.02 16.03
C GLU A 129 5.97 14.59 14.66
N ARG A 130 6.48 15.79 14.63
CA ARG A 130 6.84 16.48 13.39
C ARG A 130 7.72 15.65 12.43
N HIS A 131 8.61 14.79 12.94
CA HIS A 131 9.62 14.08 12.15
C HIS A 131 9.63 12.56 12.34
N ARG A 132 8.76 12.02 13.22
CA ARG A 132 8.69 10.60 13.51
C ARG A 132 7.28 10.13 13.87
N LEU A 133 7.01 8.89 13.55
CA LEU A 133 5.75 8.20 13.81
C LEU A 133 6.02 6.98 14.67
N LYS A 134 5.26 6.79 15.73
CA LYS A 134 5.27 5.57 16.56
C LYS A 134 4.32 4.55 15.95
N ILE A 135 4.86 3.40 15.63
CA ILE A 135 4.13 2.27 15.04
C ILE A 135 4.22 1.08 15.98
N PRO A 136 3.10 0.40 16.30
CA PRO A 136 3.12 -0.79 17.14
C PRO A 136 4.16 -1.81 16.66
N THR A 137 4.91 -2.39 17.58
CA THR A 137 6.00 -3.35 17.37
C THR A 137 7.27 -2.82 16.67
N LEU A 138 7.19 -1.66 16.00
CA LEU A 138 8.37 -1.02 15.40
C LEU A 138 8.97 0.10 16.26
N GLY A 139 8.16 0.68 17.16
CA GLY A 139 8.57 1.87 17.90
C GLY A 139 8.56 3.12 17.03
N TRP A 140 9.44 4.08 17.32
CA TRP A 140 9.56 5.32 16.58
C TRP A 140 10.30 5.14 15.26
N VAL A 141 9.66 5.56 14.16
CA VAL A 141 10.19 5.51 12.80
C VAL A 141 10.26 6.91 12.22
N ARG A 142 11.36 7.31 11.61
CA ARG A 142 11.55 8.63 11.00
C ARG A 142 10.69 8.78 9.74
N ILE A 143 10.03 9.95 9.61
CA ILE A 143 9.26 10.37 8.44
C ILE A 143 10.16 11.26 7.57
N LYS A 144 10.12 11.10 6.25
CA LYS A 144 10.88 11.98 5.35
C LYS A 144 10.27 13.36 5.22
N GLU A 145 8.96 13.44 5.07
CA GLU A 145 8.21 14.69 4.92
C GLU A 145 7.80 15.21 6.29
N LYS A 146 8.67 16.05 6.88
CA LYS A 146 8.47 16.59 8.23
C LYS A 146 7.20 17.44 8.30
N GLY A 147 6.33 17.18 9.29
CA GLY A 147 5.09 17.93 9.50
C GLY A 147 3.96 17.63 8.51
N TYR A 148 4.14 16.68 7.59
CA TYR A 148 3.10 16.30 6.63
C TYR A 148 1.94 15.54 7.30
N ILE A 149 2.24 14.68 8.27
CA ILE A 149 1.21 14.04 9.09
C ILE A 149 0.99 14.93 10.30
N PRO A 150 -0.26 15.34 10.61
CA PRO A 150 -0.57 16.15 11.78
C PRO A 150 -0.09 15.49 13.07
N THR A 151 0.35 16.29 14.03
CA THR A 151 0.91 15.77 15.27
C THR A 151 -0.18 15.39 16.27
N THR A 152 0.06 14.34 17.05
CA THR A 152 -0.90 13.91 18.09
C THR A 152 -1.02 14.89 19.23
N LYS A 153 -0.05 15.80 19.40
CA LYS A 153 -0.13 16.88 20.40
C LYS A 153 -1.17 17.94 20.05
N ASP A 154 -1.45 18.13 18.76
CA ASP A 154 -2.42 19.12 18.26
C ASP A 154 -3.86 18.54 18.21
N GLY A 155 -4.13 17.49 18.98
CA GLY A 155 -5.47 16.90 19.09
C GLY A 155 -5.81 15.88 17.97
N TYR A 156 -4.92 15.67 17.00
CA TYR A 156 -5.14 14.69 15.93
C TYR A 156 -4.92 13.25 16.42
N MET A 157 -5.76 12.34 15.97
CA MET A 157 -5.73 10.95 16.42
C MET A 157 -5.50 9.99 15.26
N ILE A 158 -4.42 9.20 15.33
CA ILE A 158 -4.21 8.11 14.38
C ILE A 158 -5.07 6.93 14.79
N ARG A 159 -5.98 6.50 13.91
CA ARG A 159 -6.86 5.34 14.13
C ARG A 159 -6.19 4.04 13.72
N SER A 160 -5.60 4.03 12.54
CA SER A 160 -4.93 2.86 11.98
C SER A 160 -3.96 3.26 10.89
N GLY A 161 -3.22 2.32 10.38
CA GLY A 161 -2.36 2.55 9.24
C GLY A 161 -1.79 1.27 8.63
N THR A 162 -1.04 1.44 7.56
CA THR A 162 -0.34 0.36 6.87
C THR A 162 1.08 0.76 6.53
N VAL A 163 2.02 -0.16 6.67
CA VAL A 163 3.39 -0.01 6.16
C VAL A 163 3.54 -0.87 4.91
N SER A 164 4.06 -0.28 3.85
CA SER A 164 4.29 -0.95 2.57
C SER A 164 5.72 -0.77 2.08
N VAL A 165 6.16 -1.66 1.19
CA VAL A 165 7.48 -1.60 0.55
C VAL A 165 7.29 -1.54 -0.96
N LYS A 166 7.69 -0.45 -1.60
CA LYS A 166 7.62 -0.27 -3.05
C LYS A 166 8.98 0.16 -3.60
N ALA A 167 9.50 -0.56 -4.58
CA ALA A 167 10.80 -0.28 -5.23
C ALA A 167 11.99 -0.13 -4.24
N GLY A 168 11.99 -0.91 -3.14
CA GLY A 168 13.01 -0.86 -2.10
C GLY A 168 12.87 0.27 -1.09
N ARG A 169 11.85 1.13 -1.21
CA ARG A 169 11.51 2.20 -0.27
C ARG A 169 10.34 1.80 0.63
N PHE A 170 10.27 2.40 1.80
CA PHE A 170 9.26 2.13 2.81
C PHE A 170 8.29 3.31 2.90
N TYR A 171 7.01 3.01 2.93
CA TYR A 171 5.94 4.00 3.01
C TYR A 171 5.01 3.64 4.15
N VAL A 172 4.51 4.65 4.85
CA VAL A 172 3.40 4.52 5.78
C VAL A 172 2.20 5.27 5.25
N SER A 173 1.03 4.67 5.38
CA SER A 173 -0.25 5.35 5.19
C SER A 173 -1.00 5.27 6.50
N VAL A 174 -1.41 6.41 7.06
CA VAL A 174 -2.14 6.50 8.32
C VAL A 174 -3.51 7.11 8.10
N LEU A 175 -4.51 6.58 8.78
CA LEU A 175 -5.84 7.14 8.88
C LEU A 175 -5.91 8.00 10.14
N VAL A 176 -6.06 9.31 9.94
CA VAL A 176 -6.08 10.30 11.01
C VAL A 176 -7.48 10.85 11.17
N GLU A 177 -7.95 10.89 12.40
CA GLU A 177 -9.15 11.60 12.80
C GLU A 177 -8.79 13.07 13.04
N ILE A 178 -9.51 13.94 12.35
CA ILE A 178 -9.31 15.38 12.42
C ILE A 178 -10.32 15.93 13.43
N PRO A 179 -9.86 16.72 14.44
CA PRO A 179 -10.78 17.41 15.32
C PRO A 179 -11.63 18.41 14.50
N ASP A 180 -12.82 18.67 14.96
CA ASP A 180 -13.88 19.43 14.30
C ASP A 180 -13.42 20.43 13.24
N VAL A 181 -13.71 20.12 11.98
CA VAL A 181 -13.57 21.06 10.89
C VAL A 181 -14.93 21.70 10.67
N ASN A 182 -15.03 22.98 10.88
CA ASN A 182 -16.18 23.77 10.45
C ASN A 182 -16.18 23.73 8.91
N ILE A 183 -16.99 22.85 8.33
CA ILE A 183 -17.19 22.80 6.88
C ILE A 183 -18.10 24.00 6.60
N GLY A 184 -17.50 25.13 6.27
CA GLY A 184 -18.24 26.31 5.80
C GLY A 184 -19.16 25.94 4.64
N ASN A 185 -20.30 26.59 4.55
CA ASN A 185 -21.19 26.43 3.41
C ASN A 185 -20.42 26.89 2.15
N ASN A 186 -20.12 25.95 1.28
CA ASN A 186 -19.53 26.26 -0.01
C ASN A 186 -20.56 27.01 -0.85
N SER A 187 -20.15 28.10 -1.52
CA SER A 187 -20.97 28.75 -2.53
C SER A 187 -21.30 27.76 -3.63
N ASN A 188 -22.52 27.83 -4.15
CA ASN A 188 -23.08 26.83 -5.08
C ASN A 188 -22.56 26.93 -6.52
N GLU A 189 -21.56 27.73 -6.81
CA GLU A 189 -20.99 27.80 -8.15
C GLU A 189 -20.10 26.56 -8.42
N GLY A 190 -20.60 25.66 -9.25
CA GLY A 190 -19.88 24.49 -9.73
C GLY A 190 -18.86 24.86 -10.80
N ILE A 191 -17.76 24.11 -10.87
CA ILE A 191 -16.78 24.20 -11.97
C ILE A 191 -16.91 22.93 -12.81
N GLY A 192 -17.13 23.09 -14.13
CA GLY A 192 -17.06 22.00 -15.10
C GLY A 192 -15.61 21.66 -15.41
N ILE A 193 -15.28 20.35 -15.45
CA ILE A 193 -13.94 19.86 -15.78
C ILE A 193 -14.08 18.78 -16.85
N ASP A 194 -13.44 19.01 -18.00
CA ASP A 194 -13.27 18.00 -19.05
C ASP A 194 -11.87 17.38 -18.96
N LEU A 195 -11.81 16.05 -18.96
CA LEU A 195 -10.56 15.28 -18.88
C LEU A 195 -10.20 14.71 -20.24
N GLY A 196 -9.00 15.01 -20.74
CA GLY A 196 -8.57 14.60 -22.06
C GLY A 196 -7.19 13.95 -22.14
N LEU A 197 -6.90 13.40 -23.33
CA LEU A 197 -5.57 12.81 -23.65
C LEU A 197 -4.58 13.85 -24.15
N LYS A 198 -5.05 14.90 -24.82
CA LYS A 198 -4.20 15.99 -25.34
C LYS A 198 -3.76 16.87 -24.17
N ASP A 199 -4.71 17.34 -23.42
CA ASP A 199 -4.51 18.05 -22.16
C ASP A 199 -5.07 17.21 -21.02
N LEU A 200 -4.54 17.38 -19.81
CA LEU A 200 -4.97 16.62 -18.65
C LEU A 200 -6.38 17.02 -18.23
N ALA A 201 -6.64 18.31 -18.20
CA ALA A 201 -7.95 18.87 -17.85
C ALA A 201 -8.15 20.24 -18.50
N ILE A 202 -9.39 20.50 -18.92
CA ILE A 202 -9.89 21.82 -19.36
C ILE A 202 -11.01 22.19 -18.40
N VAL A 203 -10.92 23.39 -17.81
CA VAL A 203 -11.87 23.86 -16.80
C VAL A 203 -12.78 24.90 -17.41
N SER A 204 -14.05 24.96 -17.00
CA SER A 204 -15.07 25.88 -17.52
C SER A 204 -14.71 27.37 -17.42
N ASN A 205 -13.74 27.71 -16.55
CA ASN A 205 -13.17 29.05 -16.46
C ASN A 205 -12.11 29.36 -17.54
N GLY A 206 -11.94 28.50 -18.55
CA GLY A 206 -10.96 28.66 -19.64
C GLY A 206 -9.56 28.15 -19.34
N LYS A 207 -9.27 27.70 -18.13
CA LYS A 207 -7.93 27.22 -17.74
C LYS A 207 -7.68 25.80 -18.26
N THR A 208 -6.51 25.62 -18.92
CA THR A 208 -6.10 24.32 -19.47
C THR A 208 -4.86 23.80 -18.75
N TYR A 209 -4.87 22.52 -18.35
CA TYR A 209 -3.76 21.83 -17.72
C TYR A 209 -3.15 20.80 -18.67
N ARG A 210 -1.88 20.99 -19.00
CA ARG A 210 -1.17 20.13 -19.96
C ARG A 210 -0.97 18.71 -19.44
N ASN A 211 -0.97 17.75 -20.37
CA ASN A 211 -0.65 16.37 -20.04
C ASN A 211 0.86 16.19 -19.83
N ILE A 212 1.28 15.89 -18.60
CA ILE A 212 2.68 15.72 -18.20
C ILE A 212 3.39 14.58 -18.98
N ASN A 213 2.64 13.58 -19.48
CA ASN A 213 3.21 12.47 -20.25
C ASN A 213 3.93 12.92 -21.53
N LYS A 214 3.57 14.09 -22.05
CA LYS A 214 4.20 14.69 -23.24
C LYS A 214 5.51 15.43 -22.93
N SER A 215 5.88 15.59 -21.65
CA SER A 215 7.10 16.30 -21.24
C SER A 215 8.37 15.56 -21.67
N ALA A 216 9.40 16.32 -22.02
CA ALA A 216 10.71 15.76 -22.38
C ALA A 216 11.31 14.90 -21.25
N GLY A 217 11.08 15.29 -19.98
CA GLY A 217 11.55 14.56 -18.82
C GLY A 217 10.96 13.16 -18.72
N LEU A 218 9.63 13.00 -18.88
CA LEU A 218 8.98 11.70 -18.85
C LEU A 218 9.35 10.84 -20.07
N LYS A 219 9.39 11.41 -21.27
CA LYS A 219 9.86 10.70 -22.48
C LYS A 219 11.30 10.16 -22.32
N LYS A 220 12.19 10.91 -21.67
CA LYS A 220 13.56 10.44 -21.35
C LYS A 220 13.53 9.24 -20.39
N LEU A 221 12.69 9.29 -19.35
CA LEU A 221 12.52 8.19 -18.39
C LEU A 221 11.89 6.95 -19.04
N GLU A 222 10.95 7.11 -19.96
CA GLU A 222 10.37 6.01 -20.75
C GLU A 222 11.41 5.31 -21.62
N LYS A 223 12.23 6.07 -22.36
CA LYS A 223 13.36 5.50 -23.13
C LYS A 223 14.33 4.74 -22.22
N GLN A 224 14.64 5.28 -21.05
CA GLN A 224 15.49 4.61 -20.07
C GLN A 224 14.83 3.33 -19.55
N LEU A 225 13.53 3.35 -19.23
CA LEU A 225 12.76 2.20 -18.76
C LEU A 225 12.79 1.06 -19.80
N ILE A 226 12.52 1.36 -21.07
CA ILE A 226 12.57 0.37 -22.15
C ILE A 226 13.95 -0.30 -22.24
N ARG A 227 15.03 0.48 -22.14
CA ARG A 227 16.41 -0.04 -22.15
C ARG A 227 16.67 -0.99 -20.98
N GLU A 228 16.25 -0.61 -19.75
CA GLU A 228 16.45 -1.44 -18.57
C GLU A 228 15.55 -2.70 -18.57
N GLN A 229 14.36 -2.63 -19.16
CA GLN A 229 13.49 -3.78 -19.39
C GLN A 229 14.08 -4.77 -20.37
N ARG A 230 14.61 -4.29 -21.51
CA ARG A 230 15.33 -5.14 -22.50
C ARG A 230 16.53 -5.85 -21.86
N SER A 231 17.31 -5.14 -21.02
CA SER A 231 18.40 -5.74 -20.24
C SER A 231 17.91 -6.82 -19.27
N LEU A 232 16.77 -6.61 -18.63
CA LEU A 232 16.18 -7.59 -17.73
C LEU A 232 15.69 -8.84 -18.47
N SER A 233 15.02 -8.66 -19.64
CA SER A 233 14.55 -9.76 -20.48
C SER A 233 15.70 -10.65 -20.93
N ARG A 234 16.78 -10.07 -21.47
CA ARG A 234 17.98 -10.84 -21.87
C ARG A 234 18.56 -11.67 -20.73
N LYS A 235 18.63 -11.13 -19.51
CA LYS A 235 19.08 -11.88 -18.33
C LYS A 235 18.18 -13.06 -17.98
N TYR A 236 16.88 -12.93 -18.18
CA TYR A 236 15.96 -14.06 -17.98
C TYR A 236 16.08 -15.11 -19.08
N GLU A 237 16.30 -14.70 -20.33
CA GLU A 237 16.52 -15.61 -21.47
C GLU A 237 17.79 -16.43 -21.26
N ASN A 238 18.91 -15.78 -20.87
CA ASN A 238 20.16 -16.46 -20.54
C ASN A 238 19.98 -17.48 -19.41
N LEU A 239 19.22 -17.13 -18.36
CA LEU A 239 18.93 -18.06 -17.28
C LEU A 239 18.12 -19.29 -17.75
N LYS A 240 17.20 -19.11 -18.71
CA LYS A 240 16.43 -20.22 -19.30
C LYS A 240 17.30 -21.15 -20.14
N LYS A 241 18.33 -20.61 -20.80
CA LYS A 241 19.30 -21.39 -21.59
C LYS A 241 20.36 -22.09 -20.74
N GLY A 242 20.25 -22.04 -19.41
CA GLY A 242 21.24 -22.65 -18.52
C GLY A 242 22.53 -21.87 -18.36
N GLU A 243 22.62 -20.68 -18.93
CA GLU A 243 23.79 -19.82 -18.76
C GLU A 243 23.91 -19.34 -17.31
N SER A 244 25.13 -19.14 -16.82
CA SER A 244 25.47 -18.77 -15.44
C SER A 244 25.09 -17.33 -15.06
N THR A 245 23.86 -16.94 -15.34
CA THR A 245 23.34 -15.61 -14.92
C THR A 245 23.04 -15.60 -13.45
N GLN A 246 23.81 -14.89 -12.67
CA GLN A 246 23.63 -14.81 -11.24
C GLN A 246 22.24 -14.22 -10.89
N ARG A 247 21.43 -14.93 -10.13
CA ARG A 247 20.11 -14.49 -9.66
C ARG A 247 20.17 -13.14 -8.93
N ALA A 248 21.29 -12.82 -8.29
CA ALA A 248 21.54 -11.52 -7.66
C ALA A 248 21.54 -10.37 -8.67
N ASN A 249 22.11 -10.55 -9.86
CA ASN A 249 22.14 -9.55 -10.93
C ASN A 249 20.75 -9.32 -11.53
N ILE A 250 19.95 -10.38 -11.69
CA ILE A 250 18.54 -10.27 -12.08
C ILE A 250 17.76 -9.47 -11.04
N ARG A 251 17.98 -9.73 -9.74
CA ARG A 251 17.31 -9.00 -8.65
C ARG A 251 17.69 -7.50 -8.64
N LYS A 252 18.98 -7.18 -8.84
CA LYS A 252 19.45 -5.80 -8.97
C LYS A 252 18.82 -5.09 -10.18
N GLN A 253 18.78 -5.76 -11.33
CA GLN A 253 18.18 -5.22 -12.56
C GLN A 253 16.67 -5.00 -12.41
N LYS A 254 15.94 -5.97 -11.83
CA LYS A 254 14.53 -5.83 -11.52
C LYS A 254 14.25 -4.63 -10.63
N LEU A 255 15.09 -4.39 -9.61
CA LEU A 255 14.95 -3.24 -8.73
C LEU A 255 15.15 -1.90 -9.49
N LYS A 256 16.08 -1.82 -10.47
CA LYS A 256 16.24 -0.64 -11.33
C LYS A 256 14.98 -0.34 -12.12
N VAL A 257 14.41 -1.35 -12.78
CA VAL A 257 13.13 -1.23 -13.50
C VAL A 257 12.01 -0.75 -12.57
N GLN A 258 11.86 -1.36 -11.38
CA GLN A 258 10.86 -0.95 -10.40
C GLN A 258 11.04 0.50 -9.91
N LYS A 259 12.28 0.96 -9.71
CA LYS A 259 12.58 2.33 -9.32
C LYS A 259 12.20 3.34 -10.42
N LEU A 260 12.42 3.00 -11.69
CA LEU A 260 12.02 3.86 -12.81
C LEU A 260 10.50 3.98 -12.91
N HIS A 261 9.76 2.87 -12.87
CA HIS A 261 8.30 2.91 -12.82
C HIS A 261 7.81 3.79 -11.66
N HIS A 262 8.36 3.57 -10.47
CA HIS A 262 7.94 4.34 -9.30
C HIS A 262 8.27 5.84 -9.41
N LYS A 263 9.42 6.19 -10.03
CA LYS A 263 9.76 7.59 -10.30
C LYS A 263 8.77 8.24 -11.26
N MET A 264 8.39 7.55 -12.33
CA MET A 264 7.39 8.04 -13.29
C MET A 264 6.01 8.20 -12.66
N ASP A 265 5.58 7.20 -11.87
CA ASP A 265 4.32 7.27 -11.11
C ASP A 265 4.29 8.47 -10.16
N ASN A 266 5.40 8.73 -9.45
CA ASN A 266 5.50 9.87 -8.53
C ASN A 266 5.37 11.21 -9.27
N ILE A 267 6.04 11.36 -10.43
CA ILE A 267 5.95 12.59 -11.25
C ILE A 267 4.51 12.81 -11.72
N ARG A 268 3.83 11.75 -12.19
CA ARG A 268 2.43 11.82 -12.61
C ARG A 268 1.50 12.20 -11.46
N THR A 269 1.68 11.53 -10.32
CA THR A 269 0.87 11.78 -9.12
C THR A 269 1.09 13.20 -8.58
N ASP A 270 2.33 13.68 -8.54
CA ASP A 270 2.64 15.06 -8.11
C ASP A 270 1.97 16.09 -9.03
N HIS A 271 2.06 15.89 -10.34
CA HIS A 271 1.41 16.77 -11.31
C HIS A 271 -0.12 16.80 -11.14
N ILE A 272 -0.75 15.63 -11.01
CA ILE A 272 -2.21 15.53 -10.76
C ILE A 272 -2.58 16.22 -9.45
N ASN A 273 -1.84 15.98 -8.37
CA ASN A 273 -2.13 16.58 -7.07
C ASN A 273 -1.99 18.12 -7.10
N LYS A 274 -0.97 18.65 -7.82
CA LYS A 274 -0.81 20.09 -8.03
C LYS A 274 -1.97 20.68 -8.82
N THR A 275 -2.37 20.02 -9.91
CA THR A 275 -3.52 20.42 -10.72
C THR A 275 -4.81 20.46 -9.88
N ILE A 276 -5.08 19.41 -9.11
CA ILE A 276 -6.24 19.35 -8.21
C ILE A 276 -6.19 20.50 -7.17
N ALA A 277 -5.03 20.69 -6.53
CA ALA A 277 -4.88 21.75 -5.52
C ALA A 277 -5.12 23.14 -6.13
N GLU A 278 -4.69 23.36 -7.36
CA GLU A 278 -4.88 24.63 -8.08
C GLU A 278 -6.36 24.83 -8.46
N ILE A 279 -7.02 23.80 -8.96
CA ILE A 279 -8.46 23.86 -9.29
C ILE A 279 -9.29 24.12 -8.02
N VAL A 280 -8.99 23.41 -6.93
CA VAL A 280 -9.72 23.58 -5.65
C VAL A 280 -9.55 24.98 -5.08
N LYS A 281 -8.36 25.59 -5.25
CA LYS A 281 -8.13 26.99 -4.81
C LYS A 281 -8.91 28.02 -5.61
N THR A 282 -9.22 27.75 -6.89
CA THR A 282 -9.99 28.66 -7.74
C THR A 282 -11.49 28.53 -7.53
N LYS A 283 -11.95 27.49 -6.83
CA LYS A 283 -13.36 27.30 -6.49
C LYS A 283 -13.73 28.23 -5.34
N PRO A 284 -14.69 29.14 -5.49
CA PRO A 284 -15.21 29.90 -4.37
C PRO A 284 -15.80 28.92 -3.34
N SER A 285 -15.46 29.14 -2.08
CA SER A 285 -15.89 28.31 -0.94
C SER A 285 -17.23 28.77 -0.40
#